data_c24cf9a8e27ca2d223fcb14b5a1d8750
#
_entry.id   c24cf9a8e27ca2d223fcb14b5a1d8750
#
_cell.length_a   1.000
_cell.length_b   1.000
_cell.length_c   1.000
_cell.angle_alpha   90.00
_cell.angle_beta   90.00
_cell.angle_gamma   90.00
#
_symmetry.space_group_name_H-M   'P 1'
#
loop_
_entity.id
_entity.type
_entity.pdbx_description
1 polymer ?
#
loop_
_entity_poly.entity_id
_entity_poly.type
_entity_poly.pdbx_seq_one_letter_code
_entity_poly.pdbx_strand_id
1 'polypeptide(L)'
;MDIADEASTTQAIALHRPWAIVNASGYVRIDEAETEIDRCHRENVLGPEVLAAACARSGLPLVVYSSDMVFDGRRDTPYTETHETGPLNVYGRSKADAEAHVLARHRDVLVVRTSSFFGPWDETNFVARLLRALGEGRAFHAASDVTVSPTYVPHLVDASLDLLIDGEKGIWHLTNEQALTWSVFAEIAADRARLQTGLVNACLHDDLPWTAPRPVYSALKSERSRVMPGLDRALDQYFRERDVA
;
A
#
# COMPACT_ATOMS: atom_id res chain seq x y z
N MET A 1 -13.93 -5.69 -16.38
CA MET A 1 -14.64 -4.47 -15.94
C MET A 1 -13.67 -3.31 -15.96
N ASP A 2 -14.03 -2.19 -16.55
CA ASP A 2 -13.29 -0.93 -16.41
C ASP A 2 -13.97 -0.10 -15.31
N ILE A 3 -13.26 0.17 -14.21
CA ILE A 3 -13.83 0.90 -13.06
C ILE A 3 -14.05 2.40 -13.34
N ALA A 4 -13.38 2.97 -14.36
CA ALA A 4 -13.55 4.33 -14.79
C ALA A 4 -14.68 4.50 -15.82
N ASP A 5 -15.39 3.44 -16.16
CA ASP A 5 -16.58 3.44 -17.04
C ASP A 5 -17.82 3.09 -16.21
N GLU A 6 -18.74 4.05 -16.13
CA GLU A 6 -19.96 3.92 -15.32
C GLU A 6 -20.87 2.81 -15.81
N ALA A 7 -20.99 2.61 -17.13
CA ALA A 7 -21.82 1.55 -17.71
C ALA A 7 -21.24 0.17 -17.39
N SER A 8 -19.90 0.01 -17.54
CA SER A 8 -19.18 -1.22 -17.21
C SER A 8 -19.34 -1.58 -15.73
N THR A 9 -19.19 -0.59 -14.83
CA THR A 9 -19.33 -0.77 -13.38
C THR A 9 -20.76 -1.15 -13.00
N THR A 10 -21.76 -0.43 -13.52
CA THR A 10 -23.18 -0.68 -13.25
C THR A 10 -23.60 -2.08 -13.74
N GLN A 11 -23.15 -2.46 -14.94
CA GLN A 11 -23.44 -3.77 -15.49
C GLN A 11 -22.83 -4.91 -14.64
N ALA A 12 -21.58 -4.74 -14.19
CA ALA A 12 -20.93 -5.73 -13.32
C ALA A 12 -21.67 -5.90 -11.98
N ILE A 13 -22.08 -4.81 -11.34
CA ILE A 13 -22.87 -4.86 -10.08
C ILE A 13 -24.20 -5.59 -10.32
N ALA A 14 -24.91 -5.27 -11.39
CA ALA A 14 -26.19 -5.90 -11.71
C ALA A 14 -26.04 -7.41 -12.00
N LEU A 15 -24.97 -7.81 -12.69
CA LEU A 15 -24.68 -9.20 -13.07
C LEU A 15 -24.30 -10.05 -11.85
N HIS A 16 -23.35 -9.56 -11.03
CA HIS A 16 -22.74 -10.35 -9.95
C HIS A 16 -23.48 -10.21 -8.62
N ARG A 17 -24.30 -9.15 -8.44
CA ARG A 17 -25.05 -8.86 -7.21
C ARG A 17 -24.21 -9.02 -5.93
N PRO A 18 -23.05 -8.38 -5.84
CA PRO A 18 -22.18 -8.51 -4.68
C PRO A 18 -22.85 -7.90 -3.45
N TRP A 19 -22.43 -8.32 -2.26
CA TRP A 19 -22.83 -7.68 -1.01
C TRP A 19 -21.88 -6.53 -0.62
N ALA A 20 -20.64 -6.51 -1.17
CA ALA A 20 -19.65 -5.46 -1.01
C ALA A 20 -18.69 -5.46 -2.21
N ILE A 21 -17.91 -4.41 -2.37
CA ILE A 21 -16.88 -4.29 -3.41
C ILE A 21 -15.54 -3.96 -2.75
N VAL A 22 -14.48 -4.69 -3.15
CA VAL A 22 -13.09 -4.39 -2.79
C VAL A 22 -12.35 -3.95 -4.05
N ASN A 23 -11.97 -2.67 -4.09
CA ASN A 23 -11.19 -2.13 -5.19
C ASN A 23 -9.69 -2.35 -4.97
N ALA A 24 -9.15 -3.42 -5.52
CA ALA A 24 -7.72 -3.72 -5.55
C ALA A 24 -7.04 -3.28 -6.87
N SER A 25 -7.74 -2.54 -7.73
CA SER A 25 -7.19 -2.01 -8.98
C SER A 25 -6.62 -0.60 -8.81
N GLY A 26 -5.75 -0.21 -9.72
CA GLY A 26 -5.18 1.13 -9.78
C GLY A 26 -3.78 1.15 -10.37
N TYR A 27 -3.30 2.36 -10.64
CA TYR A 27 -1.94 2.63 -11.07
C TYR A 27 -0.99 2.55 -9.86
N VAL A 28 0.09 1.79 -9.96
CA VAL A 28 1.01 1.52 -8.82
C VAL A 28 2.48 1.88 -9.07
N ARG A 29 2.81 2.31 -10.28
CA ARG A 29 4.19 2.63 -10.69
C ARG A 29 4.51 4.07 -10.35
N ILE A 30 5.12 4.29 -9.17
CA ILE A 30 5.32 5.62 -8.59
C ILE A 30 6.16 6.51 -9.52
N ASP A 31 7.28 5.97 -10.05
CA ASP A 31 8.20 6.74 -10.89
C ASP A 31 7.60 7.06 -12.27
N GLU A 32 6.95 6.10 -12.91
CA GLU A 32 6.30 6.34 -14.20
C GLU A 32 5.07 7.26 -14.09
N ALA A 33 4.45 7.38 -12.91
CA ALA A 33 3.34 8.30 -12.69
C ALA A 33 3.72 9.75 -13.01
N GLU A 34 4.99 10.14 -12.81
CA GLU A 34 5.48 11.48 -13.12
C GLU A 34 5.37 11.84 -14.62
N THR A 35 5.34 10.83 -15.48
CA THR A 35 5.20 10.98 -16.94
C THR A 35 3.86 10.49 -17.48
N GLU A 36 3.20 9.53 -16.82
CA GLU A 36 1.89 8.98 -17.19
C GLU A 36 0.75 9.60 -16.36
N ILE A 37 0.77 10.92 -16.17
CA ILE A 37 -0.14 11.66 -15.26
C ILE A 37 -1.61 11.35 -15.52
N ASP A 38 -2.05 11.44 -16.78
CA ASP A 38 -3.45 11.24 -17.18
C ASP A 38 -3.92 9.81 -16.89
N ARG A 39 -3.05 8.85 -17.15
CA ARG A 39 -3.33 7.44 -16.87
C ARG A 39 -3.41 7.19 -15.36
N CYS A 40 -2.45 7.72 -14.60
CA CYS A 40 -2.45 7.62 -13.14
C CYS A 40 -3.73 8.25 -12.57
N HIS A 41 -4.13 9.44 -13.02
CA HIS A 41 -5.35 10.09 -12.60
C HIS A 41 -6.60 9.26 -12.97
N ARG A 42 -6.68 8.75 -14.20
CA ARG A 42 -7.82 7.95 -14.64
C ARG A 42 -7.98 6.69 -13.78
N GLU A 43 -6.89 5.96 -13.53
CA GLU A 43 -6.93 4.69 -12.81
C GLU A 43 -7.09 4.89 -11.29
N ASN A 44 -6.44 5.91 -10.70
CA ASN A 44 -6.43 6.11 -9.25
C ASN A 44 -7.50 7.08 -8.73
N VAL A 45 -7.99 8.02 -9.54
CA VAL A 45 -8.98 9.03 -9.09
C VAL A 45 -10.33 8.77 -9.71
N LEU A 46 -10.43 8.86 -11.04
CA LEU A 46 -11.71 8.70 -11.74
C LEU A 46 -12.33 7.31 -11.53
N GLY A 47 -11.52 6.25 -11.62
CA GLY A 47 -12.01 4.88 -11.42
C GLY A 47 -12.64 4.67 -10.04
N PRO A 48 -11.94 4.92 -8.93
CA PRO A 48 -12.52 4.83 -7.59
C PRO A 48 -13.72 5.76 -7.37
N GLU A 49 -13.74 6.97 -7.94
CA GLU A 49 -14.86 7.90 -7.83
C GLU A 49 -16.14 7.35 -8.51
N VAL A 50 -16.01 6.83 -9.73
CA VAL A 50 -17.10 6.19 -10.47
C VAL A 50 -17.62 4.97 -9.70
N LEU A 51 -16.71 4.15 -9.19
CA LEU A 51 -17.05 2.96 -8.41
C LEU A 51 -17.78 3.34 -7.11
N ALA A 52 -17.30 4.37 -6.38
CA ALA A 52 -17.95 4.85 -5.16
C ALA A 52 -19.38 5.38 -5.45
N ALA A 53 -19.57 6.12 -6.55
CA ALA A 53 -20.89 6.57 -6.95
C ALA A 53 -21.83 5.40 -7.27
N ALA A 54 -21.35 4.37 -7.95
CA ALA A 54 -22.14 3.17 -8.25
C ALA A 54 -22.49 2.38 -6.97
N CYS A 55 -21.54 2.23 -6.04
CA CYS A 55 -21.77 1.59 -4.74
C CYS A 55 -22.80 2.35 -3.91
N ALA A 56 -22.70 3.70 -3.86
CA ALA A 56 -23.67 4.54 -3.14
C ALA A 56 -25.08 4.37 -3.66
N ARG A 57 -25.27 4.33 -4.99
CA ARG A 57 -26.58 4.10 -5.61
C ARG A 57 -27.16 2.71 -5.31
N SER A 58 -26.29 1.73 -5.12
CA SER A 58 -26.67 0.33 -4.90
C SER A 58 -26.70 -0.07 -3.41
N GLY A 59 -26.32 0.84 -2.51
CA GLY A 59 -26.23 0.56 -1.07
C GLY A 59 -25.17 -0.50 -0.71
N LEU A 60 -24.06 -0.55 -1.46
CA LEU A 60 -23.00 -1.54 -1.29
C LEU A 60 -21.80 -0.94 -0.54
N PRO A 61 -21.28 -1.57 0.51
CA PRO A 61 -20.00 -1.20 1.10
C PRO A 61 -18.87 -1.27 0.08
N LEU A 62 -17.89 -0.37 0.22
CA LEU A 62 -16.73 -0.26 -0.67
C LEU A 62 -15.44 -0.20 0.14
N VAL A 63 -14.44 -1.00 -0.21
CA VAL A 63 -13.05 -0.87 0.26
C VAL A 63 -12.20 -0.29 -0.85
N VAL A 64 -11.37 0.71 -0.51
CA VAL A 64 -10.40 1.33 -1.42
C VAL A 64 -9.03 1.38 -0.74
N TYR A 65 -7.99 0.94 -1.44
CA TYR A 65 -6.62 1.02 -0.94
C TYR A 65 -5.95 2.34 -1.33
N SER A 66 -5.44 3.04 -0.32
CA SER A 66 -4.60 4.21 -0.42
C SER A 66 -3.14 3.89 -0.05
N SER A 67 -2.32 4.89 0.21
CA SER A 67 -0.89 4.77 0.39
C SER A 67 -0.35 5.73 1.45
N ASP A 68 0.79 5.40 2.03
CA ASP A 68 1.64 6.28 2.82
C ASP A 68 2.22 7.45 2.00
N MET A 69 2.28 7.33 0.67
CA MET A 69 2.72 8.41 -0.24
C MET A 69 1.79 9.63 -0.25
N VAL A 70 0.65 9.59 0.44
CA VAL A 70 -0.22 10.76 0.64
C VAL A 70 0.38 11.79 1.61
N PHE A 71 1.45 11.46 2.32
CA PHE A 71 2.10 12.32 3.31
C PHE A 71 3.36 13.01 2.78
N ASP A 72 3.76 14.12 3.44
CA ASP A 72 4.87 14.99 3.05
C ASP A 72 6.24 14.56 3.61
N GLY A 73 6.28 13.60 4.51
CA GLY A 73 7.52 13.07 5.07
C GLY A 73 8.23 13.97 6.10
N ARG A 74 7.61 15.04 6.58
CA ARG A 74 8.24 16.03 7.47
C ARG A 74 8.19 15.66 8.94
N ARG A 75 7.59 14.52 9.29
CA ARG A 75 7.50 14.05 10.67
C ARG A 75 8.66 13.13 11.01
N ASP A 76 8.90 12.98 12.31
CA ASP A 76 9.82 12.01 12.94
C ASP A 76 9.09 10.93 13.75
N THR A 77 7.76 10.96 13.71
CA THR A 77 6.86 10.02 14.37
C THR A 77 5.82 9.51 13.37
N PRO A 78 5.28 8.29 13.53
CA PRO A 78 4.34 7.71 12.58
C PRO A 78 3.11 8.60 12.33
N TYR A 79 2.69 8.66 11.07
CA TYR A 79 1.45 9.30 10.68
C TYR A 79 0.24 8.49 11.15
N THR A 80 -0.77 9.20 11.65
CA THR A 80 -2.07 8.64 12.01
C THR A 80 -3.16 9.11 11.06
N GLU A 81 -4.34 8.54 11.16
CA GLU A 81 -5.47 8.79 10.25
C GLU A 81 -5.90 10.26 10.23
N THR A 82 -5.70 10.99 11.33
CA THR A 82 -6.09 12.39 11.50
C THR A 82 -5.09 13.41 10.96
N HIS A 83 -3.87 12.96 10.59
CA HIS A 83 -2.88 13.86 10.02
C HIS A 83 -3.26 14.29 8.60
N GLU A 84 -3.00 15.57 8.30
CA GLU A 84 -3.23 16.14 6.97
C GLU A 84 -2.32 15.50 5.94
N THR A 85 -2.86 15.31 4.72
CA THR A 85 -2.09 14.83 3.57
C THR A 85 -1.29 15.97 2.94
N GLY A 86 -0.14 15.64 2.36
CA GLY A 86 0.76 16.58 1.68
C GLY A 86 1.65 15.86 0.66
N PRO A 87 1.07 15.19 -0.34
CA PRO A 87 1.82 14.30 -1.25
C PRO A 87 2.89 15.03 -2.04
N LEU A 88 4.05 14.41 -2.20
CA LEU A 88 5.21 14.98 -2.90
C LEU A 88 5.23 14.66 -4.39
N ASN A 89 4.59 13.58 -4.82
CA ASN A 89 4.64 13.05 -6.18
C ASN A 89 3.23 12.88 -6.78
N VAL A 90 3.16 12.62 -8.09
CA VAL A 90 1.89 12.44 -8.83
C VAL A 90 1.10 11.26 -8.30
N TYR A 91 1.75 10.13 -8.02
CA TYR A 91 1.09 8.95 -7.47
C TYR A 91 0.43 9.25 -6.11
N GLY A 92 1.18 9.82 -5.17
CA GLY A 92 0.66 10.18 -3.84
C GLY A 92 -0.50 11.17 -3.92
N ARG A 93 -0.40 12.17 -4.82
CA ARG A 93 -1.49 13.12 -5.08
C ARG A 93 -2.74 12.41 -5.59
N SER A 94 -2.59 11.51 -6.56
CA SER A 94 -3.72 10.73 -7.09
C SER A 94 -4.41 9.89 -6.02
N LYS A 95 -3.64 9.35 -5.05
CA LYS A 95 -4.22 8.61 -3.92
C LYS A 95 -4.96 9.53 -2.95
N ALA A 96 -4.39 10.69 -2.60
CA ALA A 96 -5.04 11.68 -1.73
C ALA A 96 -6.33 12.24 -2.35
N ASP A 97 -6.32 12.54 -3.66
CA ASP A 97 -7.50 12.98 -4.39
C ASP A 97 -8.59 11.88 -4.41
N ALA A 98 -8.19 10.62 -4.63
CA ALA A 98 -9.10 9.49 -4.56
C ALA A 98 -9.79 9.37 -3.19
N GLU A 99 -9.04 9.48 -2.09
CA GLU A 99 -9.60 9.48 -0.73
C GLU A 99 -10.69 10.54 -0.58
N ALA A 100 -10.38 11.79 -0.98
CA ALA A 100 -11.33 12.89 -0.89
C ALA A 100 -12.60 12.64 -1.72
N HIS A 101 -12.44 12.17 -2.97
CA HIS A 101 -13.55 11.91 -3.87
C HIS A 101 -14.45 10.75 -3.39
N VAL A 102 -13.87 9.61 -2.99
CA VAL A 102 -14.68 8.47 -2.55
C VAL A 102 -15.42 8.77 -1.25
N LEU A 103 -14.77 9.44 -0.28
CA LEU A 103 -15.39 9.83 0.99
C LEU A 103 -16.51 10.86 0.81
N ALA A 104 -16.39 11.76 -0.15
CA ALA A 104 -17.43 12.71 -0.49
C ALA A 104 -18.64 12.05 -1.20
N ARG A 105 -18.41 10.98 -1.97
CA ARG A 105 -19.43 10.30 -2.79
C ARG A 105 -20.20 9.22 -2.04
N HIS A 106 -19.56 8.56 -1.07
CA HIS A 106 -20.11 7.37 -0.45
C HIS A 106 -19.81 7.32 1.06
N ARG A 107 -20.88 7.10 1.86
CA ARG A 107 -20.76 7.06 3.33
C ARG A 107 -20.20 5.74 3.86
N ASP A 108 -20.49 4.65 3.13
CA ASP A 108 -20.11 3.29 3.53
C ASP A 108 -18.85 2.84 2.78
N VAL A 109 -17.81 3.70 2.82
CA VAL A 109 -16.48 3.42 2.24
C VAL A 109 -15.44 3.25 3.35
N LEU A 110 -14.64 2.20 3.23
CA LEU A 110 -13.45 1.94 4.01
C LEU A 110 -12.24 2.29 3.16
N VAL A 111 -11.49 3.32 3.53
CA VAL A 111 -10.24 3.72 2.90
C VAL A 111 -9.08 3.19 3.72
N VAL A 112 -8.29 2.30 3.14
CA VAL A 112 -7.15 1.66 3.80
C VAL A 112 -5.85 2.30 3.32
N ARG A 113 -5.20 3.11 4.16
CA ARG A 113 -3.82 3.55 3.93
C ARG A 113 -2.85 2.48 4.40
N THR A 114 -1.89 2.16 3.57
CA THR A 114 -0.92 1.11 3.80
C THR A 114 0.42 1.47 3.16
N SER A 115 1.48 0.70 3.41
CA SER A 115 2.84 1.02 2.98
C SER A 115 3.65 -0.24 2.68
N SER A 116 4.58 -0.15 1.74
CA SER A 116 5.69 -1.09 1.58
C SER A 116 5.30 -2.57 1.59
N PHE A 117 4.49 -2.96 0.62
CA PHE A 117 3.96 -4.33 0.48
C PHE A 117 5.03 -5.39 0.31
N PHE A 118 4.86 -6.51 0.99
CA PHE A 118 5.54 -7.75 0.70
C PHE A 118 4.60 -8.95 0.83
N GLY A 119 4.85 -9.98 0.02
CA GLY A 119 4.03 -11.20 0.01
C GLY A 119 4.69 -12.30 -0.81
N PRO A 120 4.31 -13.56 -0.62
CA PRO A 120 5.03 -14.70 -1.22
C PRO A 120 4.79 -14.84 -2.73
N TRP A 121 3.69 -14.26 -3.26
CA TRP A 121 3.30 -14.46 -4.66
C TRP A 121 3.73 -13.32 -5.62
N ASP A 122 4.28 -12.24 -5.08
CA ASP A 122 4.79 -11.11 -5.85
C ASP A 122 6.32 -11.13 -5.90
N GLU A 123 6.87 -11.55 -7.03
CA GLU A 123 8.32 -11.60 -7.25
C GLU A 123 8.97 -10.21 -7.41
N THR A 124 8.17 -9.16 -7.53
CA THR A 124 8.64 -7.79 -7.78
C THR A 124 8.76 -6.96 -6.52
N ASN A 125 8.17 -7.41 -5.40
CA ASN A 125 8.25 -6.70 -4.13
C ASN A 125 9.69 -6.61 -3.60
N PHE A 126 9.90 -5.68 -2.65
CA PHE A 126 11.21 -5.39 -2.08
C PHE A 126 11.90 -6.64 -1.52
N VAL A 127 11.20 -7.44 -0.71
CA VAL A 127 11.77 -8.64 -0.07
C VAL A 127 12.14 -9.70 -1.12
N ALA A 128 11.28 -9.96 -2.10
CA ALA A 128 11.56 -10.93 -3.16
C ALA A 128 12.80 -10.52 -3.99
N ARG A 129 12.91 -9.23 -4.34
CA ARG A 129 14.09 -8.68 -5.05
C ARG A 129 15.37 -8.79 -4.23
N LEU A 130 15.30 -8.45 -2.94
CA LEU A 130 16.40 -8.59 -2.00
C LEU A 130 16.90 -10.03 -1.95
N LEU A 131 16.01 -10.98 -1.66
CA LEU A 131 16.36 -12.38 -1.48
C LEU A 131 16.94 -12.99 -2.76
N ARG A 132 16.42 -12.59 -3.92
CA ARG A 132 16.97 -13.01 -5.22
C ARG A 132 18.40 -12.48 -5.40
N ALA A 133 18.63 -11.20 -5.16
CA ALA A 133 19.97 -10.61 -5.32
C ALA A 133 20.98 -11.25 -4.40
N LEU A 134 20.65 -11.41 -3.11
CA LEU A 134 21.54 -12.03 -2.13
C LEU A 134 21.78 -13.53 -2.40
N GLY A 135 20.75 -14.25 -2.83
CA GLY A 135 20.86 -15.66 -3.22
C GLY A 135 21.77 -15.88 -4.44
N GLU A 136 21.90 -14.89 -5.31
CA GLU A 136 22.83 -14.88 -6.45
C GLU A 136 24.22 -14.30 -6.08
N GLY A 137 24.45 -13.99 -4.80
CA GLY A 137 25.72 -13.40 -4.33
C GLY A 137 25.93 -11.94 -4.77
N ARG A 138 24.85 -11.24 -5.18
CA ARG A 138 24.91 -9.84 -5.61
C ARG A 138 24.56 -8.90 -4.45
N ALA A 139 25.24 -7.76 -4.41
CA ALA A 139 24.90 -6.70 -3.48
C ALA A 139 23.50 -6.13 -3.75
N PHE A 140 22.81 -5.72 -2.67
CA PHE A 140 21.50 -5.07 -2.73
C PHE A 140 21.57 -3.71 -2.04
N HIS A 141 21.21 -2.64 -2.75
CA HIS A 141 21.23 -1.27 -2.22
C HIS A 141 19.86 -0.94 -1.62
N ALA A 142 19.87 -0.40 -0.39
CA ALA A 142 18.66 -0.03 0.33
C ALA A 142 18.85 1.31 1.06
N ALA A 143 17.83 2.18 0.99
CA ALA A 143 17.88 3.50 1.61
C ALA A 143 17.96 3.40 3.14
N SER A 144 18.93 4.09 3.73
CA SER A 144 19.14 4.17 5.18
C SER A 144 18.46 5.39 5.82
N ASP A 145 17.98 6.30 5.00
CA ASP A 145 17.38 7.58 5.36
C ASP A 145 15.88 7.68 5.01
N VAL A 146 15.27 6.62 4.49
CA VAL A 146 13.82 6.55 4.22
C VAL A 146 13.17 5.53 5.14
N THR A 147 12.25 6.01 5.99
CA THR A 147 11.53 5.21 6.98
C THR A 147 10.10 4.92 6.52
N VAL A 148 9.73 3.64 6.53
CA VAL A 148 8.44 3.10 6.08
C VAL A 148 7.84 2.15 7.12
N SER A 149 6.63 1.67 6.89
CA SER A 149 6.01 0.58 7.66
C SER A 149 5.75 -0.62 6.75
N PRO A 150 6.59 -1.68 6.77
CA PRO A 150 6.38 -2.86 5.95
C PRO A 150 5.04 -3.54 6.22
N THR A 151 4.34 -3.97 5.16
CA THR A 151 3.01 -4.56 5.25
C THR A 151 2.94 -5.89 4.51
N TYR A 152 2.64 -6.94 5.26
CA TYR A 152 2.43 -8.28 4.72
C TYR A 152 1.03 -8.38 4.11
N VAL A 153 0.96 -8.62 2.81
CA VAL A 153 -0.29 -8.58 2.05
C VAL A 153 -1.38 -9.52 2.58
N PRO A 154 -1.11 -10.79 2.94
CA PRO A 154 -2.14 -11.64 3.54
C PRO A 154 -2.78 -11.07 4.81
N HIS A 155 -1.97 -10.53 5.74
CA HIS A 155 -2.50 -9.87 6.94
C HIS A 155 -3.34 -8.62 6.61
N LEU A 156 -2.92 -7.86 5.60
CA LEU A 156 -3.68 -6.70 5.13
C LEU A 156 -5.05 -7.12 4.57
N VAL A 157 -5.08 -8.18 3.78
CA VAL A 157 -6.35 -8.71 3.21
C VAL A 157 -7.28 -9.16 4.31
N ASP A 158 -6.80 -9.99 5.25
CA ASP A 158 -7.59 -10.47 6.38
C ASP A 158 -8.16 -9.30 7.19
N ALA A 159 -7.30 -8.35 7.61
CA ALA A 159 -7.74 -7.18 8.38
C ALA A 159 -8.73 -6.29 7.61
N SER A 160 -8.53 -6.11 6.29
CA SER A 160 -9.46 -5.32 5.48
C SER A 160 -10.83 -5.98 5.37
N LEU A 161 -10.87 -7.31 5.26
CA LEU A 161 -12.13 -8.06 5.19
C LEU A 161 -12.84 -8.10 6.57
N ASP A 162 -12.10 -8.26 7.66
CA ASP A 162 -12.64 -8.18 9.01
C ASP A 162 -13.29 -6.81 9.26
N LEU A 163 -12.59 -5.71 8.96
CA LEU A 163 -13.14 -4.36 9.09
C LEU A 163 -14.36 -4.13 8.21
N LEU A 164 -14.37 -4.68 6.98
CA LEU A 164 -15.52 -4.60 6.08
C LEU A 164 -16.73 -5.36 6.65
N ILE A 165 -16.54 -6.56 7.20
CA ILE A 165 -17.58 -7.40 7.81
C ILE A 165 -18.13 -6.72 9.07
N ASP A 166 -17.27 -6.09 9.88
CA ASP A 166 -17.64 -5.36 11.09
C ASP A 166 -18.34 -4.02 10.78
N GLY A 167 -18.43 -3.64 9.49
CA GLY A 167 -19.10 -2.40 9.06
C GLY A 167 -18.30 -1.15 9.35
N GLU A 168 -16.99 -1.27 9.51
CA GLU A 168 -16.07 -0.15 9.69
C GLU A 168 -15.97 0.69 8.41
N LYS A 169 -15.72 2.00 8.59
CA LYS A 169 -15.68 2.96 7.49
C LYS A 169 -14.76 4.14 7.80
N GLY A 170 -14.58 4.99 6.80
CA GLY A 170 -13.62 6.10 6.86
C GLY A 170 -12.19 5.62 6.66
N ILE A 171 -11.22 6.40 7.11
CA ILE A 171 -9.80 6.11 6.91
C ILE A 171 -9.29 5.19 8.02
N TRP A 172 -8.52 4.17 7.64
CA TRP A 172 -7.78 3.27 8.50
C TRP A 172 -6.34 3.14 8.04
N HIS A 173 -5.39 3.09 8.98
CA HIS A 173 -4.01 2.72 8.70
C HIS A 173 -3.79 1.25 9.02
N LEU A 174 -3.44 0.45 8.01
CA LEU A 174 -3.18 -0.97 8.15
C LEU A 174 -1.74 -1.30 7.73
N THR A 175 -0.90 -1.62 8.71
CA THR A 175 0.50 -2.06 8.54
C THR A 175 0.87 -3.07 9.61
N ASN A 176 2.04 -3.73 9.48
CA ASN A 176 2.57 -4.60 10.53
C ASN A 176 3.35 -3.82 11.63
N GLU A 177 3.02 -2.56 11.84
CA GLU A 177 3.39 -1.69 12.96
C GLU A 177 4.88 -1.63 13.37
N GLN A 178 5.77 -1.49 12.42
CA GLN A 178 7.15 -1.05 12.72
C GLN A 178 7.55 0.08 11.77
N ALA A 179 8.18 1.12 12.32
CA ALA A 179 8.83 2.15 11.54
C ALA A 179 10.29 1.74 11.34
N LEU A 180 10.69 1.38 10.13
CA LEU A 180 12.02 0.90 9.79
C LEU A 180 12.53 1.61 8.54
N THR A 181 13.85 1.85 8.48
CA THR A 181 14.45 2.22 7.19
C THR A 181 14.47 1.02 6.26
N TRP A 182 14.53 1.27 4.95
CA TRP A 182 14.64 0.19 3.97
C TRP A 182 15.87 -0.69 4.20
N SER A 183 17.01 -0.10 4.62
CA SER A 183 18.23 -0.87 4.91
C SER A 183 18.05 -1.79 6.12
N VAL A 184 17.46 -1.31 7.21
CA VAL A 184 17.16 -2.14 8.39
C VAL A 184 16.16 -3.24 8.04
N PHE A 185 15.13 -2.94 7.26
CA PHE A 185 14.19 -3.97 6.81
C PHE A 185 14.87 -5.03 5.93
N ALA A 186 15.79 -4.62 5.05
CA ALA A 186 16.57 -5.54 4.24
C ALA A 186 17.46 -6.47 5.10
N GLU A 187 18.14 -5.91 6.10
CA GLU A 187 18.99 -6.69 7.00
C GLU A 187 18.18 -7.74 7.79
N ILE A 188 17.03 -7.34 8.35
CA ILE A 188 16.12 -8.24 9.07
C ILE A 188 15.63 -9.38 8.15
N ALA A 189 15.22 -9.06 6.93
CA ALA A 189 14.73 -10.06 5.98
C ALA A 189 15.86 -11.00 5.50
N ALA A 190 17.07 -10.47 5.28
CA ALA A 190 18.25 -11.27 4.92
C ALA A 190 18.67 -12.24 6.03
N ASP A 191 18.70 -11.77 7.29
CA ASP A 191 19.00 -12.59 8.46
C ASP A 191 17.99 -13.75 8.62
N ARG A 192 16.69 -13.45 8.49
CA ARG A 192 15.63 -14.47 8.53
C ARG A 192 15.77 -15.52 7.42
N ALA A 193 16.23 -15.10 6.24
CA ALA A 193 16.53 -16.00 5.12
C ALA A 193 17.84 -16.75 5.27
N ARG A 194 18.63 -16.47 6.30
CA ARG A 194 20.00 -17.01 6.51
C ARG A 194 20.94 -16.69 5.34
N LEU A 195 20.75 -15.51 4.72
CA LEU A 195 21.60 -14.97 3.67
C LEU A 195 22.65 -14.00 4.24
N GLN A 196 23.65 -13.68 3.44
CA GLN A 196 24.75 -12.79 3.85
C GLN A 196 24.26 -11.35 3.99
N THR A 197 24.01 -10.87 5.20
CA THR A 197 23.62 -9.47 5.47
C THR A 197 24.68 -8.46 5.05
N GLY A 198 25.97 -8.83 5.02
CA GLY A 198 27.06 -8.00 4.53
C GLY A 198 26.98 -7.61 3.03
N LEU A 199 26.07 -8.20 2.28
CA LEU A 199 25.75 -7.81 0.91
C LEU A 199 24.62 -6.77 0.84
N VAL A 200 23.99 -6.41 1.95
CA VAL A 200 23.05 -5.27 2.03
C VAL A 200 23.86 -3.99 2.18
N ASN A 201 23.83 -3.16 1.14
CA ASN A 201 24.53 -1.89 1.13
C ASN A 201 23.55 -0.77 1.47
N ALA A 202 23.68 -0.21 2.68
CA ALA A 202 22.95 0.98 3.06
C ALA A 202 23.46 2.20 2.24
N CYS A 203 22.55 2.97 1.65
CA CYS A 203 22.87 4.17 0.86
C CYS A 203 21.85 5.28 1.15
N LEU A 204 22.09 6.49 0.68
CA LEU A 204 21.09 7.54 0.71
C LEU A 204 20.04 7.30 -0.39
N HIS A 205 18.83 7.81 -0.19
CA HIS A 205 17.76 7.65 -1.19
C HIS A 205 18.09 8.32 -2.52
N ASP A 206 18.88 9.41 -2.50
CA ASP A 206 19.36 10.12 -3.69
C ASP A 206 20.33 9.27 -4.55
N ASP A 207 20.94 8.23 -3.98
CA ASP A 207 21.81 7.29 -4.70
C ASP A 207 20.99 6.17 -5.41
N LEU A 208 19.69 6.10 -5.16
CA LEU A 208 18.82 5.13 -5.78
C LEU A 208 18.20 5.68 -7.08
N PRO A 209 17.86 4.83 -8.05
CA PRO A 209 17.31 5.25 -9.34
C PRO A 209 15.80 5.64 -9.24
N TRP A 210 15.44 6.35 -8.19
CA TRP A 210 14.09 6.88 -8.02
C TRP A 210 13.96 8.23 -8.71
N THR A 211 12.96 8.40 -9.53
CA THR A 211 12.72 9.66 -10.25
C THR A 211 11.63 10.51 -9.59
N ALA A 212 10.63 9.88 -9.00
CA ALA A 212 9.60 10.57 -8.24
C ALA A 212 10.12 10.94 -6.83
N PRO A 213 9.87 12.15 -6.32
CA PRO A 213 10.21 12.50 -4.95
C PRO A 213 9.42 11.63 -3.95
N ARG A 214 10.09 11.13 -2.91
CA ARG A 214 9.48 10.29 -1.88
C ARG A 214 9.59 10.94 -0.50
N PRO A 215 8.60 10.77 0.37
CA PRO A 215 8.71 11.19 1.76
C PRO A 215 9.84 10.40 2.44
N VAL A 216 10.76 11.09 3.13
CA VAL A 216 11.84 10.44 3.88
C VAL A 216 11.32 9.72 5.13
N TYR A 217 10.14 10.09 5.60
CA TYR A 217 9.45 9.42 6.68
C TYR A 217 7.97 9.25 6.33
N SER A 218 7.53 8.03 6.08
CA SER A 218 6.13 7.73 5.75
C SER A 218 5.53 6.61 6.62
N ALA A 219 6.18 6.28 7.73
CA ALA A 219 5.68 5.25 8.61
C ALA A 219 4.28 5.57 9.14
N LEU A 220 3.42 4.55 9.16
CA LEU A 220 2.02 4.63 9.56
C LEU A 220 1.77 3.96 10.91
N LYS A 221 0.84 4.52 11.67
CA LYS A 221 0.28 3.91 12.88
C LYS A 221 -1.23 4.18 12.89
N SER A 222 -2.03 3.22 13.31
CA SER A 222 -3.45 3.47 13.57
C SER A 222 -3.65 3.98 15.00
N GLU A 223 -4.44 5.05 15.13
CA GLU A 223 -4.95 5.53 16.43
C GLU A 223 -6.35 4.96 16.74
N ARG A 224 -6.97 4.26 15.79
CA ARG A 224 -8.26 3.61 15.96
C ARG A 224 -8.15 2.27 16.67
N SER A 225 -7.32 1.36 16.13
CA SER A 225 -7.04 0.06 16.74
C SER A 225 -5.84 -0.62 16.08
N ARG A 226 -5.23 -1.56 16.78
CA ARG A 226 -4.26 -2.49 16.23
C ARG A 226 -4.95 -3.78 15.81
N VAL A 227 -5.20 -3.92 14.51
CA VAL A 227 -5.91 -5.08 13.96
C VAL A 227 -5.00 -6.06 13.21
N MET A 228 -3.74 -5.69 12.96
CA MET A 228 -2.77 -6.54 12.28
C MET A 228 -1.69 -7.07 13.23
N PRO A 229 -1.17 -8.29 12.98
CA PRO A 229 0.01 -8.81 13.70
C PRO A 229 1.25 -7.95 13.47
N GLY A 230 2.21 -7.99 14.43
CA GLY A 230 3.50 -7.32 14.27
C GLY A 230 4.37 -7.92 13.15
N LEU A 231 5.39 -7.14 12.73
CA LEU A 231 6.26 -7.47 11.58
C LEU A 231 6.99 -8.81 11.75
N ASP A 232 7.41 -9.16 12.97
CA ASP A 232 8.08 -10.44 13.22
C ASP A 232 7.22 -11.63 12.81
N ARG A 233 5.93 -11.61 13.21
CA ARG A 233 4.99 -12.67 12.83
C ARG A 233 4.71 -12.66 11.31
N ALA A 234 4.65 -11.48 10.71
CA ALA A 234 4.47 -11.33 9.28
C ALA A 234 5.64 -11.94 8.48
N LEU A 235 6.88 -11.68 8.89
CA LEU A 235 8.07 -12.28 8.28
C LEU A 235 8.12 -13.80 8.50
N ASP A 236 7.82 -14.28 9.71
CA ASP A 236 7.76 -15.74 9.97
C ASP A 236 6.74 -16.44 9.07
N GLN A 237 5.60 -15.81 8.82
CA GLN A 237 4.58 -16.35 7.93
C GLN A 237 5.03 -16.28 6.46
N TYR A 238 5.59 -15.14 6.02
CA TYR A 238 6.14 -14.97 4.67
C TYR A 238 7.13 -16.09 4.32
N PHE A 239 8.10 -16.38 5.21
CA PHE A 239 9.11 -17.39 4.93
C PHE A 239 8.55 -18.81 4.91
N ARG A 240 7.52 -19.13 5.71
CA ARG A 240 6.82 -20.41 5.64
C ARG A 240 6.02 -20.59 4.35
N GLU A 241 5.33 -19.53 3.91
CA GLU A 241 4.46 -19.61 2.73
C GLU A 241 5.22 -19.54 1.41
N ARG A 242 6.35 -18.82 1.37
CA ARG A 242 7.22 -18.75 0.21
C ARG A 242 7.78 -20.10 -0.21
N ASP A 243 8.11 -20.97 0.77
CA ASP A 243 8.69 -22.28 0.50
C ASP A 243 7.65 -23.30 -0.03
N VAL A 244 6.38 -22.94 -0.04
CA VAL A 244 5.23 -23.76 -0.50
C VAL A 244 4.68 -23.28 -1.83
N ALA A 245 4.98 -22.05 -2.25
CA ALA A 245 4.52 -21.42 -3.50
C ALA A 245 5.54 -21.63 -4.62
#